data_0771bf34238879a21f8b157d949622a4
#
_entry.id   0771bf34238879a21f8b157d949622a4
#
_cell.length_a   1.000
_cell.length_b   1.000
_cell.length_c   1.000
_cell.angle_alpha   90.00
_cell.angle_beta   90.00
_cell.angle_gamma   90.00
#
_symmetry.space_group_name_H-M   'P 1'
#
loop_
_entity.id
_entity.type
_entity.pdbx_description
1 polymer ?
#
loop_
_entity_poly.entity_id
_entity_poly.type
_entity_poly.pdbx_seq_one_letter_code
_entity_poly.pdbx_strand_id
1 'polypeptide(L)'
;VDKIPFECASLDQMLGGGIEPACVSLLYGEAGSGKTNLCLVMTRNITSQGKKVVYLDTEGISLERFKQICGEEYEPLLRSTLLFEANSFDEQEKMVDKAIKLAESNLDVGAILVDSITLYYRLTSRQQERSERKSLTSQSLKLLEIAKKRNIPVLITSQVYTDVEKNTIEPLGGHSLMHNAKTIIKLEKMGMGKRRAIVMKHRHLAEGGSAEFRLVERGVSCEAAKK
;
A
#
# COMPACT_ATOMS: atom_id res chain seq x y z
N VAL A 1 10.05 -9.12 -13.43
CA VAL A 1 9.64 -7.75 -13.04
C VAL A 1 10.54 -7.30 -11.92
N ASP A 2 11.16 -6.16 -12.08
CA ASP A 2 12.06 -5.59 -11.10
C ASP A 2 11.27 -5.01 -9.91
N LYS A 3 11.93 -4.79 -8.77
CA LYS A 3 11.33 -4.10 -7.64
C LYS A 3 10.89 -2.70 -8.04
N ILE A 4 9.82 -2.21 -7.45
CA ILE A 4 9.30 -0.87 -7.72
C ILE A 4 9.86 0.09 -6.65
N PRO A 5 10.76 1.01 -7.02
CA PRO A 5 11.32 1.98 -6.08
C PRO A 5 10.29 3.05 -5.72
N PHE A 6 10.46 3.67 -4.57
CA PHE A 6 9.76 4.90 -4.17
C PHE A 6 10.47 6.16 -4.68
N GLU A 7 11.60 6.03 -5.37
CA GLU A 7 12.49 7.12 -5.79
C GLU A 7 12.97 7.97 -4.60
N CYS A 8 13.22 7.29 -3.50
CA CYS A 8 13.74 7.84 -2.26
C CYS A 8 14.85 6.91 -1.78
N ALA A 9 16.09 7.32 -1.94
CA ALA A 9 17.26 6.46 -1.77
C ALA A 9 17.29 5.69 -0.44
N SER A 10 16.92 6.33 0.68
CA SER A 10 16.89 5.67 1.99
C SER A 10 15.78 4.61 2.08
N LEU A 11 14.58 4.86 1.53
CA LEU A 11 13.49 3.89 1.50
C LEU A 11 13.85 2.71 0.60
N ASP A 12 14.38 3.01 -0.58
CA ASP A 12 14.72 1.98 -1.56
C ASP A 12 15.88 1.13 -1.06
N GLN A 13 16.89 1.72 -0.44
CA GLN A 13 17.98 0.98 0.19
C GLN A 13 17.50 0.09 1.34
N MET A 14 16.62 0.62 2.22
CA MET A 14 16.00 -0.14 3.32
C MET A 14 15.26 -1.39 2.80
N LEU A 15 14.63 -1.29 1.62
CA LEU A 15 13.86 -2.36 0.98
C LEU A 15 14.68 -3.18 -0.03
N GLY A 16 15.98 -2.92 -0.15
CA GLY A 16 16.84 -3.60 -1.12
C GLY A 16 16.42 -3.35 -2.57
N GLY A 17 15.95 -2.12 -2.88
CA GLY A 17 15.59 -1.65 -4.22
C GLY A 17 14.10 -1.29 -4.40
N GLY A 18 13.26 -1.44 -3.38
CA GLY A 18 11.82 -1.09 -3.45
C GLY A 18 10.88 -2.25 -3.16
N ILE A 19 9.62 -2.08 -3.55
CA ILE A 19 8.54 -3.07 -3.34
C ILE A 19 8.71 -4.25 -4.29
N GLU A 20 8.65 -5.47 -3.74
CA GLU A 20 8.84 -6.71 -4.47
C GLU A 20 7.60 -7.13 -5.27
N PRO A 21 7.79 -7.67 -6.49
CA PRO A 21 6.72 -8.36 -7.22
C PRO A 21 6.40 -9.73 -6.59
N ALA A 22 5.35 -10.36 -7.11
CA ALA A 22 4.88 -11.70 -6.72
C ALA A 22 4.54 -11.84 -5.22
N CYS A 23 4.24 -10.73 -4.55
CA CYS A 23 3.83 -10.75 -3.15
C CYS A 23 2.93 -9.58 -2.78
N VAL A 24 2.33 -9.67 -1.60
CA VAL A 24 1.61 -8.59 -0.94
C VAL A 24 2.55 -7.89 0.03
N SER A 25 2.67 -6.57 -0.12
CA SER A 25 3.33 -5.67 0.84
C SER A 25 2.27 -4.88 1.60
N LEU A 26 2.42 -4.77 2.91
CA LEU A 26 1.53 -4.05 3.81
C LEU A 26 2.23 -2.80 4.36
N LEU A 27 1.63 -1.63 4.14
CA LEU A 27 1.98 -0.40 4.84
C LEU A 27 0.96 -0.14 5.95
N TYR A 28 1.40 0.08 7.17
CA TYR A 28 0.51 0.45 8.25
C TYR A 28 1.06 1.61 9.08
N GLY A 29 0.19 2.33 9.73
CA GLY A 29 0.54 3.48 10.56
C GLY A 29 -0.65 4.39 10.79
N GLU A 30 -0.50 5.34 11.70
CA GLU A 30 -1.54 6.32 12.03
C GLU A 30 -1.99 7.14 10.82
N ALA A 31 -3.14 7.81 10.97
CA ALA A 31 -3.57 8.80 9.98
C ALA A 31 -2.50 9.86 9.76
N GLY A 32 -2.25 10.22 8.48
CA GLY A 32 -1.20 11.15 8.10
C GLY A 32 0.24 10.62 8.19
N SER A 33 0.45 9.31 8.41
CA SER A 33 1.80 8.70 8.40
C SER A 33 2.43 8.60 7.00
N GLY A 34 1.65 8.80 5.93
CA GLY A 34 2.13 8.82 4.55
C GLY A 34 1.78 7.60 3.71
N LYS A 35 0.90 6.71 4.19
CA LYS A 35 0.47 5.50 3.46
C LYS A 35 -0.02 5.80 2.05
N THR A 36 -1.08 6.61 1.94
CA THR A 36 -1.65 7.06 0.65
C THR A 36 -0.61 7.75 -0.22
N ASN A 37 0.25 8.59 0.38
CA ASN A 37 1.28 9.29 -0.37
C ASN A 37 2.27 8.31 -1.03
N LEU A 38 2.69 7.26 -0.33
CA LEU A 38 3.54 6.20 -0.90
C LEU A 38 2.79 5.37 -1.96
N CYS A 39 1.49 5.12 -1.77
CA CYS A 39 0.67 4.49 -2.82
C CYS A 39 0.64 5.33 -4.10
N LEU A 40 0.45 6.65 -3.97
CA LEU A 40 0.43 7.56 -5.12
C LEU A 40 1.79 7.65 -5.83
N VAL A 41 2.88 7.70 -5.07
CA VAL A 41 4.24 7.66 -5.62
C VAL A 41 4.48 6.36 -6.39
N MET A 42 4.09 5.22 -5.82
CA MET A 42 4.20 3.92 -6.49
C MET A 42 3.34 3.87 -7.76
N THR A 43 2.12 4.43 -7.72
CA THR A 43 1.24 4.54 -8.89
C THR A 43 1.92 5.33 -10.00
N ARG A 44 2.46 6.52 -9.70
CA ARG A 44 3.22 7.33 -10.65
C ARG A 44 4.38 6.52 -11.27
N ASN A 45 5.18 5.86 -10.43
CA ASN A 45 6.39 5.17 -10.89
C ASN A 45 6.08 3.98 -11.82
N ILE A 46 4.96 3.29 -11.58
CA ILE A 46 4.53 2.17 -12.43
C ILE A 46 3.91 2.70 -13.74
N THR A 47 3.06 3.72 -13.64
CA THR A 47 2.38 4.26 -14.83
C THR A 47 3.34 5.01 -15.75
N SER A 48 4.39 5.64 -15.23
CA SER A 48 5.45 6.24 -16.05
C SER A 48 6.29 5.21 -16.83
N GLN A 49 6.27 3.94 -16.42
CA GLN A 49 6.86 2.82 -17.17
C GLN A 49 5.92 2.24 -18.23
N GLY A 50 4.79 2.91 -18.53
CA GLY A 50 3.81 2.46 -19.49
C GLY A 50 2.91 1.31 -19.03
N LYS A 51 2.91 0.99 -17.72
CA LYS A 51 2.02 -0.02 -17.14
C LYS A 51 0.78 0.63 -16.55
N LYS A 52 -0.28 -0.16 -16.38
CA LYS A 52 -1.50 0.26 -15.70
C LYS A 52 -1.46 -0.13 -14.23
N VAL A 53 -2.05 0.69 -13.39
CA VAL A 53 -2.24 0.40 -11.96
C VAL A 53 -3.73 0.27 -11.69
N VAL A 54 -4.14 -0.80 -11.02
CA VAL A 54 -5.47 -0.90 -10.44
C VAL A 54 -5.38 -0.35 -9.01
N TYR A 55 -6.05 0.77 -8.77
CA TYR A 55 -6.07 1.43 -7.46
C TYR A 55 -7.47 1.33 -6.86
N LEU A 56 -7.62 0.59 -5.79
CA LEU A 56 -8.85 0.48 -5.01
C LEU A 56 -8.77 1.48 -3.86
N ASP A 57 -9.63 2.46 -3.90
CA ASP A 57 -9.73 3.54 -2.93
C ASP A 57 -10.93 3.33 -2.00
N THR A 58 -10.68 3.38 -0.69
CA THR A 58 -11.72 3.34 0.34
C THR A 58 -11.70 4.59 1.23
N GLU A 59 -10.61 5.36 1.21
CA GLU A 59 -10.40 6.51 2.10
C GLU A 59 -10.68 7.87 1.44
N GLY A 60 -10.84 7.89 0.11
CA GLY A 60 -11.02 9.11 -0.67
C GLY A 60 -9.69 9.71 -1.11
N ILE A 61 -9.20 9.23 -2.25
CA ILE A 61 -7.96 9.74 -2.86
C ILE A 61 -8.09 11.20 -3.28
N SER A 62 -7.12 12.03 -2.95
CA SER A 62 -7.04 13.38 -3.47
C SER A 62 -6.39 13.39 -4.85
N LEU A 63 -7.18 13.65 -5.90
CA LEU A 63 -6.67 13.82 -7.26
C LEU A 63 -5.73 15.02 -7.37
N GLU A 64 -5.97 16.08 -6.60
CA GLU A 64 -5.05 17.22 -6.50
C GLU A 64 -3.68 16.77 -5.94
N ARG A 65 -3.68 15.88 -4.95
CA ARG A 65 -2.44 15.32 -4.44
C ARG A 65 -1.72 14.48 -5.48
N PHE A 66 -2.46 13.67 -6.23
CA PHE A 66 -1.89 12.87 -7.32
C PHE A 66 -1.31 13.78 -8.41
N LYS A 67 -2.03 14.86 -8.76
CA LYS A 67 -1.55 15.88 -9.70
C LYS A 67 -0.24 16.53 -9.25
N GLN A 68 -0.12 16.90 -7.96
CA GLN A 68 1.14 17.45 -7.41
C GLN A 68 2.29 16.45 -7.56
N ILE A 69 2.04 15.17 -7.29
CA ILE A 69 3.06 14.10 -7.37
C ILE A 69 3.49 13.85 -8.82
N CYS A 70 2.54 13.84 -9.77
CA CYS A 70 2.81 13.59 -11.19
C CYS A 70 3.37 14.82 -11.93
N GLY A 71 3.03 16.04 -11.48
CA GLY A 71 3.41 17.27 -12.17
C GLY A 71 2.81 17.35 -13.57
N GLU A 72 3.62 17.67 -14.55
CA GLU A 72 3.18 17.82 -15.96
C GLU A 72 2.69 16.52 -16.61
N GLU A 73 3.11 15.38 -16.09
CA GLU A 73 2.71 14.06 -16.60
C GLU A 73 1.38 13.55 -16.03
N TYR A 74 0.66 14.36 -15.24
CA TYR A 74 -0.55 13.94 -14.54
C TYR A 74 -1.60 13.29 -15.46
N GLU A 75 -1.97 13.94 -16.57
CA GLU A 75 -3.03 13.46 -17.45
C GLU A 75 -2.76 12.07 -18.06
N PRO A 76 -1.57 11.79 -18.66
CA PRO A 76 -1.29 10.46 -19.17
C PRO A 76 -1.19 9.41 -18.06
N LEU A 77 -0.64 9.75 -16.89
CA LEU A 77 -0.51 8.80 -15.77
C LEU A 77 -1.87 8.50 -15.14
N LEU A 78 -2.77 9.49 -15.04
CA LEU A 78 -4.15 9.28 -14.59
C LEU A 78 -4.91 8.32 -15.51
N ARG A 79 -4.76 8.43 -16.84
CA ARG A 79 -5.40 7.51 -17.79
C ARG A 79 -4.91 6.07 -17.66
N SER A 80 -3.71 5.88 -17.13
CA SER A 80 -3.14 4.56 -16.83
C SER A 80 -3.48 4.07 -15.43
N THR A 81 -4.20 4.87 -14.63
CA THR A 81 -4.65 4.51 -13.28
C THR A 81 -6.13 4.11 -13.34
N LEU A 82 -6.41 2.84 -13.08
CA LEU A 82 -7.76 2.27 -13.05
C LEU A 82 -8.30 2.40 -11.63
N LEU A 83 -8.94 3.53 -11.34
CA LEU A 83 -9.44 3.86 -10.02
C LEU A 83 -10.78 3.16 -9.76
N PHE A 84 -10.86 2.41 -8.67
CA PHE A 84 -12.07 1.80 -8.13
C PHE A 84 -12.35 2.37 -6.75
N GLU A 85 -13.53 2.92 -6.56
CA GLU A 85 -14.00 3.41 -5.28
C GLU A 85 -14.92 2.39 -4.63
N ALA A 86 -14.80 2.21 -3.33
CA ALA A 86 -15.71 1.40 -2.54
C ALA A 86 -16.20 2.22 -1.34
N ASN A 87 -17.49 2.14 -1.06
CA ASN A 87 -18.17 2.90 0.01
C ASN A 87 -18.72 1.98 1.12
N SER A 88 -18.45 0.68 1.03
CA SER A 88 -18.80 -0.33 2.02
C SER A 88 -17.86 -1.53 1.95
N PHE A 89 -17.93 -2.39 2.99
CA PHE A 89 -17.13 -3.62 3.02
C PHE A 89 -17.51 -4.58 1.88
N ASP A 90 -18.82 -4.70 1.59
CA ASP A 90 -19.32 -5.53 0.50
C ASP A 90 -18.89 -5.01 -0.89
N GLU A 91 -18.87 -3.71 -1.07
CA GLU A 91 -18.34 -3.10 -2.30
C GLU A 91 -16.84 -3.31 -2.42
N GLN A 92 -16.08 -3.17 -1.33
CA GLN A 92 -14.65 -3.45 -1.30
C GLN A 92 -14.36 -4.89 -1.78
N GLU A 93 -15.08 -5.89 -1.27
CA GLU A 93 -14.91 -7.28 -1.69
C GLU A 93 -15.15 -7.46 -3.18
N LYS A 94 -16.25 -6.89 -3.71
CA LYS A 94 -16.55 -6.90 -5.16
C LYS A 94 -15.49 -6.21 -5.99
N MET A 95 -14.95 -5.08 -5.51
CA MET A 95 -13.90 -4.35 -6.22
C MET A 95 -12.57 -5.08 -6.20
N VAL A 96 -12.23 -5.78 -5.10
CA VAL A 96 -11.06 -6.67 -5.05
C VAL A 96 -11.20 -7.79 -6.09
N ASP A 97 -12.35 -8.45 -6.18
CA ASP A 97 -12.59 -9.49 -7.18
C ASP A 97 -12.51 -8.94 -8.61
N LYS A 98 -13.04 -7.73 -8.84
CA LYS A 98 -12.94 -7.05 -10.14
C LYS A 98 -11.49 -6.68 -10.49
N ALA A 99 -10.73 -6.19 -9.53
CA ALA A 99 -9.30 -5.87 -9.70
C ALA A 99 -8.49 -7.10 -10.10
N ILE A 100 -8.76 -8.24 -9.47
CA ILE A 100 -8.12 -9.52 -9.76
C ILE A 100 -8.45 -9.98 -11.19
N LYS A 101 -9.74 -10.02 -11.56
CA LYS A 101 -10.16 -10.37 -12.92
C LYS A 101 -9.52 -9.49 -13.98
N LEU A 102 -9.43 -8.19 -13.70
CA LEU A 102 -8.80 -7.25 -14.62
C LEU A 102 -7.30 -7.50 -14.76
N ALA A 103 -6.60 -7.77 -13.65
CA ALA A 103 -5.19 -8.13 -13.68
C ALA A 103 -4.94 -9.49 -14.35
N GLU A 104 -5.90 -10.42 -14.33
CA GLU A 104 -5.81 -11.70 -15.04
C GLU A 104 -5.96 -11.54 -16.56
N SER A 105 -6.89 -10.69 -16.99
CA SER A 105 -7.23 -10.52 -18.41
C SER A 105 -6.38 -9.47 -19.13
N ASN A 106 -5.73 -8.56 -18.41
CA ASN A 106 -4.97 -7.46 -18.99
C ASN A 106 -3.49 -7.53 -18.58
N LEU A 107 -2.63 -7.85 -19.54
CA LEU A 107 -1.18 -7.99 -19.34
C LEU A 107 -0.47 -6.66 -19.04
N ASP A 108 -1.10 -5.52 -19.32
CA ASP A 108 -0.54 -4.20 -19.04
C ASP A 108 -0.68 -3.80 -17.57
N VAL A 109 -1.51 -4.51 -16.78
CA VAL A 109 -1.60 -4.25 -15.34
C VAL A 109 -0.28 -4.62 -14.68
N GLY A 110 0.39 -3.62 -14.13
CA GLY A 110 1.69 -3.72 -13.48
C GLY A 110 1.62 -3.77 -11.96
N ALA A 111 0.50 -3.40 -11.34
CA ALA A 111 0.28 -3.50 -9.89
C ALA A 111 -1.20 -3.41 -9.51
N ILE A 112 -1.51 -3.88 -8.29
CA ILE A 112 -2.77 -3.62 -7.59
C ILE A 112 -2.45 -2.92 -6.27
N LEU A 113 -3.12 -1.80 -6.02
CA LEU A 113 -3.04 -1.06 -4.77
C LEU A 113 -4.41 -1.02 -4.09
N VAL A 114 -4.44 -1.21 -2.76
CA VAL A 114 -5.68 -1.13 -1.95
C VAL A 114 -5.43 -0.19 -0.78
N ASP A 115 -6.02 0.98 -0.82
CA ASP A 115 -5.84 2.04 0.17
C ASP A 115 -7.19 2.51 0.76
N SER A 116 -7.62 1.97 1.90
CA SER A 116 -7.04 0.94 2.73
C SER A 116 -7.91 -0.33 2.74
N ILE A 117 -7.30 -1.49 2.99
CA ILE A 117 -8.03 -2.77 3.05
C ILE A 117 -8.84 -2.90 4.35
N THR A 118 -8.60 -2.06 5.35
CA THR A 118 -9.16 -2.20 6.70
C THR A 118 -10.12 -1.07 7.11
N LEU A 119 -10.41 -0.08 6.26
CA LEU A 119 -11.29 1.02 6.65
C LEU A 119 -12.67 0.51 7.09
N TYR A 120 -13.34 -0.22 6.23
CA TYR A 120 -14.69 -0.72 6.50
C TYR A 120 -14.70 -1.84 7.55
N TYR A 121 -13.66 -2.65 7.62
CA TYR A 121 -13.48 -3.62 8.69
C TYR A 121 -13.44 -2.96 10.09
N ARG A 122 -12.84 -1.77 10.21
CA ARG A 122 -12.84 -0.99 11.45
C ARG A 122 -14.24 -0.53 11.89
N LEU A 123 -15.13 -0.29 10.92
CA LEU A 123 -16.49 0.21 11.18
C LEU A 123 -17.48 -0.90 11.47
N THR A 124 -17.04 -2.15 11.45
CA THR A 124 -17.86 -3.35 11.63
C THR A 124 -18.42 -3.46 13.04
N SER A 125 -19.68 -3.86 13.15
CA SER A 125 -20.29 -4.21 14.42
C SER A 125 -19.73 -5.54 14.96
N ARG A 126 -19.76 -5.73 16.29
CA ARG A 126 -19.30 -7.00 16.94
C ARG A 126 -20.02 -8.23 16.38
N GLN A 127 -21.25 -8.10 15.91
CA GLN A 127 -22.04 -9.20 15.35
C GLN A 127 -21.53 -9.66 13.99
N GLN A 128 -20.96 -8.76 13.19
CA GLN A 128 -20.45 -9.02 11.84
C GLN A 128 -18.94 -9.30 11.81
N GLU A 129 -18.23 -9.00 12.88
CA GLU A 129 -16.76 -9.06 12.95
C GLU A 129 -16.18 -10.41 12.47
N ARG A 130 -16.82 -11.52 12.81
CA ARG A 130 -16.33 -12.86 12.43
C ARG A 130 -16.43 -13.12 10.93
N SER A 131 -17.53 -12.68 10.28
CA SER A 131 -17.73 -12.84 8.84
C SER A 131 -16.78 -11.95 8.06
N GLU A 132 -16.64 -10.69 8.46
CA GLU A 132 -15.77 -9.75 7.79
C GLU A 132 -14.28 -10.06 7.99
N ARG A 133 -13.90 -10.62 9.13
CA ARG A 133 -12.54 -11.14 9.32
C ARG A 133 -12.23 -12.28 8.35
N LYS A 134 -13.20 -13.18 8.09
CA LYS A 134 -13.04 -14.24 7.10
C LYS A 134 -12.94 -13.68 5.69
N SER A 135 -13.79 -12.71 5.34
CA SER A 135 -13.74 -12.05 4.05
C SER A 135 -12.42 -11.30 3.85
N LEU A 136 -11.94 -10.54 4.84
CA LEU A 136 -10.66 -9.85 4.78
C LEU A 136 -9.50 -10.82 4.55
N THR A 137 -9.52 -11.97 5.24
CA THR A 137 -8.55 -13.05 5.03
C THR A 137 -8.62 -13.59 3.61
N SER A 138 -9.83 -13.83 3.08
CA SER A 138 -10.04 -14.28 1.70
C SER A 138 -9.54 -13.25 0.69
N GLN A 139 -9.87 -11.97 0.86
CA GLN A 139 -9.40 -10.89 0.00
C GLN A 139 -7.87 -10.85 -0.05
N SER A 140 -7.20 -10.92 1.09
CA SER A 140 -5.73 -10.89 1.16
C SER A 140 -5.06 -12.12 0.52
N LEU A 141 -5.69 -13.30 0.62
CA LEU A 141 -5.22 -14.52 -0.05
C LEU A 141 -5.36 -14.41 -1.58
N LYS A 142 -6.53 -14.00 -2.07
CA LYS A 142 -6.78 -13.78 -3.50
C LYS A 142 -5.79 -12.76 -4.09
N LEU A 143 -5.50 -11.68 -3.35
CA LEU A 143 -4.49 -10.69 -3.75
C LEU A 143 -3.07 -11.28 -3.80
N LEU A 144 -2.72 -12.16 -2.87
CA LEU A 144 -1.44 -12.86 -2.90
C LEU A 144 -1.35 -13.85 -4.08
N GLU A 145 -2.43 -14.54 -4.40
CA GLU A 145 -2.50 -15.46 -5.53
C GLU A 145 -2.29 -14.74 -6.86
N ILE A 146 -3.02 -13.64 -7.09
CA ILE A 146 -2.84 -12.85 -8.34
C ILE A 146 -1.45 -12.22 -8.42
N ALA A 147 -0.90 -11.73 -7.31
CA ALA A 147 0.47 -11.22 -7.27
C ALA A 147 1.47 -12.25 -7.78
N LYS A 148 1.38 -13.49 -7.29
CA LYS A 148 2.24 -14.61 -7.72
C LYS A 148 1.99 -15.00 -9.17
N LYS A 149 0.72 -15.18 -9.54
CA LYS A 149 0.31 -15.64 -10.88
C LYS A 149 0.78 -14.67 -11.97
N ARG A 150 0.69 -13.36 -11.71
CA ARG A 150 1.03 -12.31 -12.67
C ARG A 150 2.43 -11.74 -12.48
N ASN A 151 3.14 -12.17 -11.45
CA ASN A 151 4.44 -11.62 -11.05
C ASN A 151 4.41 -10.09 -10.92
N ILE A 152 3.36 -9.55 -10.30
CA ILE A 152 3.18 -8.12 -10.04
C ILE A 152 3.21 -7.83 -8.53
N PRO A 153 3.63 -6.63 -8.11
CA PRO A 153 3.49 -6.20 -6.74
C PRO A 153 2.03 -5.91 -6.40
N VAL A 154 1.63 -6.26 -5.19
CA VAL A 154 0.39 -5.80 -4.57
C VAL A 154 0.75 -5.03 -3.31
N LEU A 155 0.29 -3.78 -3.22
CA LEU A 155 0.50 -2.93 -2.06
C LEU A 155 -0.86 -2.68 -1.39
N ILE A 156 -0.94 -3.00 -0.11
CA ILE A 156 -2.14 -2.72 0.69
C ILE A 156 -1.77 -1.81 1.85
N THR A 157 -2.70 -0.97 2.26
CA THR A 157 -2.54 -0.18 3.47
C THR A 157 -3.52 -0.62 4.55
N SER A 158 -3.14 -0.43 5.79
CA SER A 158 -3.98 -0.70 6.96
C SER A 158 -3.97 0.47 7.93
N GLN A 159 -5.13 0.72 8.51
CA GLN A 159 -5.25 1.54 9.70
C GLN A 159 -4.72 0.77 10.92
N VAL A 160 -4.58 1.46 12.04
CA VAL A 160 -3.99 0.91 13.26
C VAL A 160 -4.95 1.02 14.43
N TYR A 161 -4.70 0.19 15.44
CA TYR A 161 -5.26 0.31 16.78
C TYR A 161 -4.12 0.28 17.80
N THR A 162 -4.40 0.77 19.01
CA THR A 162 -3.47 0.67 20.13
C THR A 162 -3.77 -0.60 20.90
N ASP A 163 -2.82 -1.52 20.98
CA ASP A 163 -2.85 -2.64 21.90
C ASP A 163 -2.44 -2.11 23.28
N VAL A 164 -3.44 -1.96 24.16
CA VAL A 164 -3.24 -1.35 25.48
C VAL A 164 -2.39 -2.25 26.40
N GLU A 165 -2.48 -3.57 26.25
CA GLU A 165 -1.72 -4.52 27.06
C GLU A 165 -0.23 -4.49 26.72
N LYS A 166 0.10 -4.38 25.45
CA LYS A 166 1.48 -4.32 24.95
C LYS A 166 2.02 -2.90 24.82
N ASN A 167 1.15 -1.90 24.94
CA ASN A 167 1.47 -0.49 24.63
C ASN A 167 2.11 -0.32 23.25
N THR A 168 1.58 -1.04 22.24
CA THR A 168 2.06 -1.02 20.87
C THR A 168 0.97 -0.58 19.90
N ILE A 169 1.39 -0.03 18.76
CA ILE A 169 0.50 0.29 17.63
C ILE A 169 0.56 -0.86 16.66
N GLU A 170 -0.58 -1.52 16.46
CA GLU A 170 -0.71 -2.71 15.62
C GLU A 170 -1.63 -2.45 14.43
N PRO A 171 -1.39 -3.10 13.27
CA PRO A 171 -2.27 -2.99 12.12
C PRO A 171 -3.62 -3.67 12.39
N LEU A 172 -4.69 -3.05 11.93
CA LEU A 172 -6.01 -3.68 11.87
C LEU A 172 -5.98 -4.86 10.88
N GLY A 173 -6.94 -5.79 11.02
CA GLY A 173 -7.06 -6.97 10.15
C GLY A 173 -6.45 -8.24 10.74
N GLY A 174 -5.74 -8.11 11.86
CA GLY A 174 -5.29 -9.25 12.66
C GLY A 174 -4.19 -10.10 12.01
N HIS A 175 -3.96 -11.26 12.63
CA HIS A 175 -2.86 -12.16 12.31
C HIS A 175 -2.88 -12.68 10.85
N SER A 176 -4.07 -12.95 10.28
CA SER A 176 -4.19 -13.49 8.92
C SER A 176 -3.69 -12.50 7.87
N LEU A 177 -4.03 -11.22 7.99
CA LEU A 177 -3.55 -10.17 7.08
C LEU A 177 -2.02 -10.05 7.15
N MET A 178 -1.46 -10.02 8.35
CA MET A 178 -0.01 -9.96 8.58
C MET A 178 0.71 -11.22 8.07
N HIS A 179 0.07 -12.41 8.18
CA HIS A 179 0.64 -13.65 7.68
C HIS A 179 0.74 -13.68 6.15
N ASN A 180 -0.31 -13.22 5.46
CA ASN A 180 -0.38 -13.21 4.00
C ASN A 180 0.56 -12.16 3.39
N ALA A 181 0.76 -11.02 4.03
CA ALA A 181 1.76 -10.05 3.63
C ALA A 181 3.18 -10.61 3.81
N LYS A 182 4.01 -10.46 2.77
CA LYS A 182 5.41 -10.94 2.78
C LYS A 182 6.39 -9.85 3.16
N THR A 183 6.00 -8.61 2.95
CA THR A 183 6.70 -7.41 3.42
C THR A 183 5.72 -6.59 4.25
N ILE A 184 6.12 -6.19 5.45
CA ILE A 184 5.33 -5.35 6.35
C ILE A 184 6.18 -4.18 6.78
N ILE A 185 5.67 -2.98 6.54
CA ILE A 185 6.36 -1.72 6.81
C ILE A 185 5.47 -0.87 7.73
N LYS A 186 5.99 -0.51 8.90
CA LYS A 186 5.39 0.44 9.81
C LYS A 186 5.81 1.86 9.41
N LEU A 187 4.84 2.78 9.38
CA LEU A 187 5.10 4.20 9.13
C LEU A 187 4.78 5.00 10.39
N GLU A 188 5.74 5.83 10.81
CA GLU A 188 5.64 6.70 11.97
C GLU A 188 5.76 8.17 11.58
N LYS A 189 5.05 9.05 12.31
CA LYS A 189 5.19 10.50 12.20
C LYS A 189 6.30 10.97 13.12
N MET A 190 7.27 11.73 12.56
CA MET A 190 8.41 12.26 13.29
C MET A 190 8.30 13.78 13.52
N GLY A 191 7.15 14.39 13.16
CA GLY A 191 6.96 15.84 13.18
C GLY A 191 7.53 16.57 11.97
N MET A 192 7.11 17.81 11.75
CA MET A 192 7.60 18.71 10.70
C MET A 192 7.71 18.08 9.29
N GLY A 193 6.72 17.30 8.88
CA GLY A 193 6.72 16.61 7.58
C GLY A 193 7.62 15.38 7.50
N LYS A 194 8.46 15.12 8.50
CA LYS A 194 9.30 13.92 8.58
C LYS A 194 8.49 12.67 8.90
N ARG A 195 8.90 11.57 8.32
CA ARG A 195 8.34 10.23 8.52
C ARG A 195 9.46 9.23 8.71
N ARG A 196 9.17 8.14 9.39
CA ARG A 196 10.05 6.97 9.48
C ARG A 196 9.31 5.74 8.99
N ALA A 197 9.94 4.97 8.12
CA ALA A 197 9.52 3.63 7.75
C ALA A 197 10.39 2.61 8.49
N ILE A 198 9.78 1.52 8.97
CA ILE A 198 10.46 0.45 9.71
C ILE A 198 10.02 -0.88 9.10
N VAL A 199 10.98 -1.72 8.73
CA VAL A 199 10.71 -3.10 8.27
C VAL A 199 10.33 -3.96 9.46
N MET A 200 9.06 -4.36 9.53
CA MET A 200 8.53 -5.24 10.56
C MET A 200 8.58 -6.72 10.15
N LYS A 201 8.58 -6.97 8.84
CA LYS A 201 8.70 -8.29 8.24
C LYS A 201 9.18 -8.17 6.81
N HIS A 202 10.07 -9.06 6.40
CA HIS A 202 10.50 -9.18 5.01
C HIS A 202 10.98 -10.60 4.74
N ARG A 203 10.93 -11.04 3.46
CA ARG A 203 11.33 -12.42 3.11
C ARG A 203 12.82 -12.71 3.32
N HIS A 204 13.67 -11.73 3.15
CA HIS A 204 15.13 -11.88 3.18
C HIS A 204 15.90 -10.69 3.78
N LEU A 205 15.23 -9.62 4.19
CA LEU A 205 15.85 -8.51 4.91
C LEU A 205 15.60 -8.67 6.41
N ALA A 206 16.53 -8.20 7.22
CA ALA A 206 16.40 -8.20 8.66
C ALA A 206 15.27 -7.26 9.11
N GLU A 207 14.54 -7.66 10.13
CA GLU A 207 13.56 -6.81 10.83
C GLU A 207 14.28 -5.64 11.53
N GLY A 208 13.56 -4.53 11.71
CA GLY A 208 14.06 -3.33 12.37
C GLY A 208 14.87 -2.38 11.48
N GLY A 209 15.18 -2.77 10.23
CA GLY A 209 15.73 -1.82 9.25
C GLY A 209 14.81 -0.63 9.11
N SER A 210 15.33 0.61 9.13
CA SER A 210 14.52 1.81 9.07
C SER A 210 15.09 2.87 8.16
N ALA A 211 14.21 3.72 7.64
CA ALA A 211 14.55 4.86 6.79
C ALA A 211 13.71 6.07 7.17
N GLU A 212 14.32 7.24 7.16
CA GLU A 212 13.63 8.52 7.32
C GLU A 212 13.40 9.17 5.96
N PHE A 213 12.25 9.80 5.80
CA PHE A 213 11.86 10.52 4.59
C PHE A 213 10.94 11.70 4.94
N ARG A 214 10.72 12.57 3.98
CA ARG A 214 9.78 13.69 4.09
C ARG A 214 8.68 13.57 3.05
N LEU A 215 7.47 13.97 3.44
CA LEU A 215 6.40 14.23 2.49
C LEU A 215 6.65 15.61 1.88
N VAL A 216 6.76 15.66 0.56
CA VAL A 216 7.00 16.89 -0.21
C VAL A 216 5.96 17.00 -1.33
N GLU A 217 5.94 18.12 -2.04
CA GLU A 217 4.96 18.36 -3.11
C GLU A 217 4.97 17.24 -4.16
N ARG A 218 6.14 16.82 -4.63
CA ARG A 218 6.29 15.72 -5.61
C ARG A 218 6.35 14.32 -5.01
N GLY A 219 5.75 14.12 -3.85
CA GLY A 219 5.62 12.79 -3.23
C GLY A 219 6.48 12.64 -1.98
N VAL A 220 7.64 12.05 -2.11
CA VAL A 220 8.58 11.81 -1.01
C VAL A 220 9.98 12.33 -1.36
N SER A 221 10.71 12.74 -0.33
CA SER A 221 12.11 13.12 -0.44
C SER A 221 12.91 12.47 0.67
N CYS A 222 14.06 11.94 0.33
CA CYS A 222 15.05 11.50 1.28
C CYS A 222 16.06 12.62 1.51
N GLU A 223 16.31 13.01 2.77
CA GLU A 223 17.47 13.81 3.08
C GLU A 223 18.70 12.97 2.71
N ALA A 224 19.59 13.54 1.88
CA ALA A 224 20.88 12.94 1.68
C ALA A 224 21.51 12.74 3.07
N ALA A 225 22.01 11.55 3.36
CA ALA A 225 22.78 11.33 4.57
C ALA A 225 23.89 12.43 4.55
N LYS A 226 23.81 13.37 5.48
CA LYS A 226 24.90 14.31 5.68
C LYS A 226 26.12 13.47 6.04
N LYS A 227 27.07 13.40 5.11
CA LYS A 227 28.41 12.84 5.38
C LYS A 227 29.07 13.65 6.49
#